data_3c1f0bf92489e260eb138e1fc598b041
#
_entry.id   3c1f0bf92489e260eb138e1fc598b041
#
_cell.length_a   1.000
_cell.length_b   1.000
_cell.length_c   1.000
_cell.angle_alpha   90.00
_cell.angle_beta   90.00
_cell.angle_gamma   90.00
#
_symmetry.space_group_name_H-M   'P 1'
#
loop_
_entity.id
_entity.type
_entity.pdbx_description
1 polymer ?
#
loop_
_entity_poly.entity_id
_entity_poly.type
_entity_poly.pdbx_seq_one_letter_code
_entity_poly.pdbx_strand_id
1 'polypeptide(L)'
;GYDLMIQAMSGMMSITGRADGEPGGGPLRVGVAVIDLFTGMYATTAILGALEARHRTGRGQHIDMALLDVAMAMLANQGAGFLNAGNIPKRQGNTHPSVVPYQDFPTQDGNMLLAIGNDGQFARFCEAAGVDWASDERFTLNAGRVIHRETLIPMMAELTRTRPTAAWIKLLEDKAVPCGPINHVGQAFDDEQVRARGLRIEQDRYPDGQLPAGESINRVVSTASPLRLSDTPVTLRHAPPALGQHTDEVLAERLGLDAARLQELRAKGVV
;
A
#
# COMPACT_ATOMS: atom_id res chain seq x y z
N GLY A 1 -14.21 16.54 1.16
CA GLY A 1 -12.96 16.49 0.39
C GLY A 1 -12.86 15.18 -0.38
N TYR A 2 -12.04 15.20 -1.41
CA TYR A 2 -11.73 13.98 -2.18
C TYR A 2 -10.24 13.69 -2.05
N ASP A 3 -9.88 12.42 -1.92
CA ASP A 3 -8.50 11.94 -1.78
C ASP A 3 -7.54 12.59 -2.80
N LEU A 4 -7.88 12.56 -4.09
CA LEU A 4 -7.05 13.10 -5.16
C LEU A 4 -6.74 14.61 -4.97
N MET A 5 -7.73 15.37 -4.54
CA MET A 5 -7.56 16.79 -4.26
C MET A 5 -6.59 17.01 -3.07
N ILE A 6 -6.74 16.22 -2.03
CA ILE A 6 -5.87 16.30 -0.85
C ILE A 6 -4.46 15.83 -1.17
N GLN A 7 -4.26 14.78 -1.97
CA GLN A 7 -2.93 14.40 -2.45
C GLN A 7 -2.23 15.55 -3.18
N ALA A 8 -2.97 16.31 -4.00
CA ALA A 8 -2.41 17.47 -4.68
C ALA A 8 -2.08 18.64 -3.72
N MET A 9 -3.03 18.99 -2.84
CA MET A 9 -2.92 20.12 -1.92
C MET A 9 -1.87 19.92 -0.83
N SER A 10 -1.70 18.70 -0.34
CA SER A 10 -0.72 18.37 0.72
C SER A 10 0.73 18.34 0.26
N GLY A 11 0.99 18.37 -1.05
CA GLY A 11 2.32 18.17 -1.60
C GLY A 11 2.72 16.70 -1.85
N MET A 12 1.87 15.72 -1.53
CA MET A 12 2.14 14.30 -1.78
C MET A 12 2.47 14.05 -3.26
N MET A 13 1.72 14.64 -4.18
CA MET A 13 1.98 14.50 -5.61
C MET A 13 3.28 15.18 -6.05
N SER A 14 3.77 16.18 -5.33
CA SER A 14 5.03 16.85 -5.66
C SER A 14 6.25 15.96 -5.45
N ILE A 15 6.13 14.95 -4.61
CA ILE A 15 7.21 13.99 -4.29
C ILE A 15 6.98 12.61 -4.91
N THR A 16 5.82 12.37 -5.54
CA THR A 16 5.44 11.10 -6.16
C THR A 16 5.50 11.22 -7.68
N GLY A 17 6.23 10.33 -8.33
CA GLY A 17 6.40 10.30 -9.78
C GLY A 17 7.86 10.32 -10.22
N ARG A 18 8.09 10.25 -11.53
CA ARG A 18 9.44 10.33 -12.13
C ARG A 18 10.00 11.74 -11.99
N ALA A 19 11.32 11.84 -11.98
CA ALA A 19 12.03 13.11 -11.93
C ALA A 19 11.65 14.03 -13.10
N ASP A 20 11.69 15.33 -12.86
CA ASP A 20 11.47 16.32 -13.92
C ASP A 20 12.57 16.19 -14.98
N GLY A 21 12.18 16.21 -16.24
CA GLY A 21 13.10 16.03 -17.37
C GLY A 21 13.25 14.60 -17.86
N GLU A 22 12.80 13.60 -17.09
CA GLU A 22 12.71 12.21 -17.56
C GLU A 22 11.44 11.98 -18.42
N PRO A 23 11.46 11.00 -19.36
CA PRO A 23 10.26 10.60 -20.08
C PRO A 23 9.13 10.18 -19.11
N GLY A 24 7.99 10.85 -19.18
CA GLY A 24 6.87 10.65 -18.26
C GLY A 24 7.07 11.31 -16.88
N GLY A 25 8.03 12.23 -16.74
CA GLY A 25 8.23 13.05 -15.56
C GLY A 25 7.03 13.94 -15.24
N GLY A 26 6.82 14.20 -13.95
CA GLY A 26 5.72 15.03 -13.46
C GLY A 26 5.04 14.46 -12.21
N PRO A 27 4.17 15.26 -11.57
CA PRO A 27 3.44 14.85 -10.38
C PRO A 27 2.47 13.70 -10.68
N LEU A 28 2.53 12.64 -9.88
CA LEU A 28 1.61 11.52 -9.98
C LEU A 28 0.91 11.28 -8.63
N ARG A 29 -0.33 10.81 -8.70
CA ARG A 29 -1.03 10.31 -7.51
C ARG A 29 -0.57 8.91 -7.16
N VAL A 30 -0.73 8.52 -5.91
CA VAL A 30 -0.69 7.10 -5.50
C VAL A 30 -1.87 6.35 -6.14
N GLY A 31 -1.65 5.12 -6.56
CA GLY A 31 -2.64 4.33 -7.33
C GLY A 31 -3.95 4.02 -6.61
N VAL A 32 -3.97 4.10 -5.28
CA VAL A 32 -5.17 3.92 -4.43
C VAL A 32 -5.53 5.25 -3.73
N ALA A 33 -6.71 5.33 -3.12
CA ALA A 33 -7.14 6.48 -2.30
C ALA A 33 -6.39 6.45 -0.95
N VAL A 34 -5.09 6.70 -1.00
CA VAL A 34 -4.14 6.49 0.11
C VAL A 34 -4.44 7.39 1.31
N ILE A 35 -4.86 8.63 1.08
CA ILE A 35 -5.21 9.57 2.17
C ILE A 35 -6.48 9.10 2.89
N ASP A 36 -7.51 8.64 2.15
CA ASP A 36 -8.74 8.10 2.73
C ASP A 36 -8.44 6.88 3.61
N LEU A 37 -7.60 5.95 3.10
CA LEU A 37 -7.20 4.75 3.84
C LEU A 37 -6.46 5.10 5.14
N PHE A 38 -5.47 6.00 5.08
CA PHE A 38 -4.74 6.43 6.27
C PHE A 38 -5.62 7.22 7.24
N THR A 39 -6.53 8.05 6.73
CA THR A 39 -7.48 8.77 7.59
C THR A 39 -8.38 7.79 8.34
N GLY A 40 -8.84 6.73 7.69
CA GLY A 40 -9.57 5.64 8.35
C GLY A 40 -8.77 4.96 9.45
N MET A 41 -7.48 4.71 9.23
CA MET A 41 -6.58 4.15 10.25
C MET A 41 -6.33 5.11 11.42
N TYR A 42 -6.10 6.40 11.17
CA TYR A 42 -5.97 7.41 12.22
C TYR A 42 -7.28 7.57 13.00
N ALA A 43 -8.43 7.58 12.32
CA ALA A 43 -9.73 7.64 12.98
C ALA A 43 -9.95 6.42 13.90
N THR A 44 -9.62 5.22 13.44
CA THR A 44 -9.69 4.00 14.26
C THR A 44 -8.81 4.13 15.50
N THR A 45 -7.58 4.60 15.36
CA THR A 45 -6.65 4.83 16.48
C THR A 45 -7.20 5.86 17.47
N ALA A 46 -7.74 6.97 16.97
CA ALA A 46 -8.33 8.02 17.79
C ALA A 46 -9.58 7.52 18.57
N ILE A 47 -10.42 6.72 17.91
CA ILE A 47 -11.61 6.11 18.55
C ILE A 47 -11.18 5.16 19.66
N LEU A 48 -10.20 4.28 19.42
CA LEU A 48 -9.68 3.37 20.45
C LEU A 48 -9.06 4.15 21.62
N GLY A 49 -8.29 5.20 21.35
CA GLY A 49 -7.75 6.09 22.39
C GLY A 49 -8.84 6.80 23.18
N ALA A 50 -9.91 7.28 22.51
CA ALA A 50 -11.04 7.92 23.19
C ALA A 50 -11.85 6.93 24.03
N LEU A 51 -12.03 5.68 23.57
CA LEU A 51 -12.69 4.62 24.34
C LEU A 51 -11.88 4.27 25.60
N GLU A 52 -10.56 4.12 25.48
CA GLU A 52 -9.67 3.87 26.61
C GLU A 52 -9.71 5.03 27.61
N ALA A 53 -9.66 6.28 27.15
CA ALA A 53 -9.80 7.45 27.99
C ALA A 53 -11.17 7.45 28.70
N ARG A 54 -12.25 7.08 28.00
CA ARG A 54 -13.60 6.98 28.57
C ARG A 54 -13.68 5.93 29.69
N HIS A 55 -13.03 4.77 29.52
CA HIS A 55 -12.96 3.75 30.58
C HIS A 55 -12.33 4.28 31.86
N ARG A 56 -11.34 5.14 31.74
CA ARG A 56 -10.65 5.73 32.95
C ARG A 56 -11.36 6.94 33.53
N THR A 57 -11.99 7.78 32.70
CA THR A 57 -12.54 9.09 33.12
C THR A 57 -14.07 9.12 33.24
N GLY A 58 -14.75 8.12 32.71
CA GLY A 58 -16.22 8.07 32.60
C GLY A 58 -16.81 9.02 31.56
N ARG A 59 -15.98 9.79 30.83
CA ARG A 59 -16.45 10.81 29.87
C ARG A 59 -15.96 10.52 28.46
N GLY A 60 -16.87 10.63 27.49
CA GLY A 60 -16.55 10.64 26.05
C GLY A 60 -15.95 11.98 25.64
N GLN A 61 -15.48 12.04 24.37
CA GLN A 61 -14.93 13.26 23.78
C GLN A 61 -15.25 13.33 22.29
N HIS A 62 -15.27 14.53 21.76
CA HIS A 62 -15.33 14.77 20.33
C HIS A 62 -13.96 14.48 19.69
N ILE A 63 -13.97 13.86 18.51
CA ILE A 63 -12.79 13.59 17.71
C ILE A 63 -12.92 14.41 16.42
N ASP A 64 -12.02 15.36 16.21
CA ASP A 64 -11.89 16.09 14.95
C ASP A 64 -10.82 15.41 14.08
N MET A 65 -11.16 15.09 12.84
CA MET A 65 -10.28 14.36 11.93
C MET A 65 -10.42 14.94 10.51
N ALA A 66 -9.33 15.46 9.98
CA ALA A 66 -9.30 16.03 8.64
C ALA A 66 -8.33 15.26 7.73
N LEU A 67 -8.74 15.02 6.47
CA LEU A 67 -7.90 14.39 5.45
C LEU A 67 -6.58 15.14 5.25
N LEU A 68 -6.61 16.48 5.28
CA LEU A 68 -5.41 17.30 5.07
C LEU A 68 -4.41 17.13 6.21
N ASP A 69 -4.85 17.08 7.45
CA ASP A 69 -3.98 16.90 8.62
C ASP A 69 -3.24 15.56 8.54
N VAL A 70 -3.99 14.51 8.18
CA VAL A 70 -3.41 13.18 7.96
C VAL A 70 -2.41 13.20 6.80
N ALA A 71 -2.75 13.83 5.68
CA ALA A 71 -1.87 13.93 4.53
C ALA A 71 -0.56 14.66 4.86
N MET A 72 -0.63 15.74 5.67
CA MET A 72 0.57 16.45 6.14
C MET A 72 1.44 15.56 7.04
N ALA A 73 0.83 14.77 7.93
CA ALA A 73 1.57 13.79 8.75
C ALA A 73 2.23 12.70 7.90
N MET A 74 1.60 12.27 6.80
CA MET A 74 2.14 11.27 5.88
C MET A 74 3.38 11.74 5.10
N LEU A 75 3.68 13.04 5.03
CA LEU A 75 4.91 13.53 4.40
C LEU A 75 6.17 13.09 5.15
N ALA A 76 6.05 12.67 6.40
CA ALA A 76 7.09 12.05 7.19
C ALA A 76 8.46 12.79 7.13
N ASN A 77 9.52 12.10 6.73
CA ASN A 77 10.86 12.67 6.62
C ASN A 77 10.97 13.78 5.57
N GLN A 78 10.16 13.79 4.53
CA GLN A 78 10.16 14.85 3.51
C GLN A 78 9.62 16.17 4.09
N GLY A 79 8.51 16.08 4.84
CA GLY A 79 7.97 17.22 5.59
C GLY A 79 8.94 17.70 6.67
N ALA A 80 9.54 16.80 7.43
CA ALA A 80 10.55 17.15 8.45
C ALA A 80 11.78 17.85 7.83
N GLY A 81 12.25 17.40 6.68
CA GLY A 81 13.36 18.02 5.95
C GLY A 81 13.05 19.45 5.52
N PHE A 82 11.83 19.70 5.05
CA PHE A 82 11.39 21.06 4.72
C PHE A 82 11.29 21.95 5.97
N LEU A 83 10.61 21.49 7.02
CA LEU A 83 10.37 22.28 8.23
C LEU A 83 11.65 22.64 9.00
N ASN A 84 12.67 21.78 8.97
CA ASN A 84 13.90 22.00 9.74
C ASN A 84 15.06 22.58 8.92
N ALA A 85 15.09 22.34 7.61
CA ALA A 85 16.21 22.75 6.76
C ALA A 85 15.79 23.58 5.52
N GLY A 86 14.49 23.82 5.32
CA GLY A 86 13.97 24.54 4.17
C GLY A 86 14.10 23.79 2.84
N ASN A 87 14.48 22.51 2.87
CA ASN A 87 14.69 21.71 1.67
C ASN A 87 13.35 21.34 1.02
N ILE A 88 13.09 21.83 -0.17
CA ILE A 88 11.92 21.41 -0.96
C ILE A 88 12.26 20.08 -1.64
N PRO A 89 11.59 18.96 -1.25
CA PRO A 89 11.88 17.66 -1.82
C PRO A 89 11.45 17.59 -3.29
N LYS A 90 12.21 16.82 -4.08
CA LYS A 90 11.95 16.60 -5.51
C LYS A 90 11.51 15.16 -5.76
N ARG A 91 10.80 14.95 -6.85
CA ARG A 91 10.49 13.59 -7.35
C ARG A 91 11.76 12.89 -7.80
N GLN A 92 11.88 11.60 -7.46
CA GLN A 92 13.04 10.78 -7.77
C GLN A 92 12.68 9.41 -8.36
N GLY A 93 11.41 9.22 -8.78
CA GLY A 93 10.94 7.90 -9.20
C GLY A 93 11.05 6.89 -8.08
N ASN A 94 11.65 5.74 -8.38
CA ASN A 94 11.89 4.67 -7.41
C ASN A 94 13.28 4.77 -6.73
N THR A 95 14.06 5.82 -7.02
CA THR A 95 15.41 5.94 -6.46
C THR A 95 15.40 6.50 -5.04
N HIS A 96 16.28 5.99 -4.19
CA HIS A 96 16.49 6.58 -2.87
C HIS A 96 17.52 7.72 -2.94
N PRO A 97 17.26 8.88 -2.28
CA PRO A 97 18.17 10.03 -2.37
C PRO A 97 19.57 9.78 -1.79
N SER A 98 19.69 9.00 -0.73
CA SER A 98 20.89 8.85 0.08
C SER A 98 21.38 7.41 0.25
N VAL A 99 20.76 6.44 -0.41
CA VAL A 99 21.16 5.03 -0.39
C VAL A 99 21.27 4.51 -1.82
N VAL A 100 22.42 3.94 -2.19
CA VAL A 100 22.72 3.46 -3.55
C VAL A 100 23.42 2.10 -3.48
N PRO A 101 22.97 1.10 -4.27
CA PRO A 101 21.77 1.07 -5.10
C PRO A 101 20.51 0.75 -4.32
N TYR A 102 19.47 1.56 -4.48
CA TYR A 102 18.14 1.33 -3.90
C TYR A 102 17.09 1.85 -4.88
N GLN A 103 16.70 1.01 -5.83
CA GLN A 103 15.79 1.32 -6.93
C GLN A 103 15.43 0.10 -7.75
N ASP A 104 14.62 0.29 -8.79
CA ASP A 104 14.38 -0.73 -9.81
C ASP A 104 15.49 -0.78 -10.84
N PHE A 105 15.73 -1.99 -11.36
CA PHE A 105 16.69 -2.27 -12.42
C PHE A 105 16.06 -3.12 -13.51
N PRO A 106 16.34 -2.82 -14.79
CA PRO A 106 15.88 -3.64 -15.90
C PRO A 106 16.55 -5.02 -15.86
N THR A 107 15.80 -6.05 -16.20
CA THR A 107 16.28 -7.41 -16.39
C THR A 107 16.07 -7.85 -17.84
N GLN A 108 16.41 -9.08 -18.18
CA GLN A 108 16.19 -9.60 -19.53
C GLN A 108 14.71 -9.63 -19.94
N ASP A 109 13.80 -9.84 -18.98
CA ASP A 109 12.37 -10.08 -19.20
C ASP A 109 11.45 -9.11 -18.44
N GLY A 110 12.00 -8.08 -17.78
CA GLY A 110 11.21 -7.11 -17.04
C GLY A 110 12.04 -6.19 -16.18
N ASN A 111 11.65 -6.05 -14.92
CA ASN A 111 12.35 -5.25 -13.92
C ASN A 111 12.35 -5.96 -12.57
N MET A 112 13.40 -5.77 -11.79
CA MET A 112 13.46 -6.15 -10.38
C MET A 112 13.78 -4.95 -9.50
N LEU A 113 13.32 -4.98 -8.25
CA LEU A 113 13.73 -4.04 -7.23
C LEU A 113 14.96 -4.56 -6.50
N LEU A 114 15.95 -3.69 -6.29
CA LEU A 114 17.08 -3.91 -5.38
C LEU A 114 17.01 -2.89 -4.26
N ALA A 115 17.10 -3.37 -3.01
CA ALA A 115 17.05 -2.53 -1.81
C ALA A 115 18.32 -2.73 -0.97
N ILE A 116 19.46 -2.42 -1.56
CA ILE A 116 20.78 -2.58 -0.91
C ILE A 116 21.01 -1.41 0.06
N GLY A 117 20.77 -1.65 1.34
CA GLY A 117 20.77 -0.62 2.38
C GLY A 117 22.11 -0.39 3.09
N ASN A 118 23.11 -1.25 2.86
CA ASN A 118 24.43 -1.14 3.50
C ASN A 118 25.56 -1.75 2.67
N ASP A 119 26.82 -1.46 3.06
CA ASP A 119 28.02 -1.86 2.32
C ASP A 119 28.21 -3.39 2.27
N GLY A 120 27.84 -4.11 3.34
CA GLY A 120 27.91 -5.56 3.37
C GLY A 120 26.92 -6.21 2.39
N GLN A 121 25.73 -5.65 2.21
CA GLN A 121 24.78 -6.11 1.19
C GLN A 121 25.30 -5.83 -0.23
N PHE A 122 25.96 -4.69 -0.44
CA PHE A 122 26.59 -4.37 -1.73
C PHE A 122 27.70 -5.35 -2.07
N ALA A 123 28.56 -5.69 -1.11
CA ALA A 123 29.62 -6.68 -1.31
C ALA A 123 29.06 -8.05 -1.68
N ARG A 124 28.00 -8.50 -0.99
CA ARG A 124 27.32 -9.77 -1.33
C ARG A 124 26.64 -9.73 -2.72
N PHE A 125 26.08 -8.60 -3.10
CA PHE A 125 25.58 -8.41 -4.47
C PHE A 125 26.70 -8.58 -5.48
N CYS A 126 27.82 -7.92 -5.31
CA CYS A 126 28.99 -8.02 -6.21
C CYS A 126 29.51 -9.46 -6.30
N GLU A 127 29.64 -10.16 -5.17
CA GLU A 127 30.02 -11.57 -5.12
C GLU A 127 29.04 -12.45 -5.91
N ALA A 128 27.71 -12.30 -5.67
CA ALA A 128 26.68 -13.06 -6.36
C ALA A 128 26.67 -12.79 -7.86
N ALA A 129 26.87 -11.54 -8.23
CA ALA A 129 26.87 -11.10 -9.62
C ALA A 129 28.16 -11.43 -10.38
N GLY A 130 29.25 -11.77 -9.67
CA GLY A 130 30.56 -12.07 -10.26
C GLY A 130 31.30 -10.82 -10.71
N VAL A 131 31.17 -9.71 -9.99
CA VAL A 131 31.82 -8.43 -10.27
C VAL A 131 32.64 -7.97 -9.06
N ASP A 132 33.69 -7.18 -9.29
CA ASP A 132 34.62 -6.73 -8.26
C ASP A 132 34.41 -5.28 -7.78
N TRP A 133 33.21 -4.72 -8.08
CA TRP A 133 32.89 -3.31 -7.76
C TRP A 133 32.99 -2.98 -6.27
N ALA A 134 32.83 -3.97 -5.39
CA ALA A 134 32.99 -3.77 -3.96
C ALA A 134 34.44 -3.42 -3.54
N SER A 135 35.45 -3.71 -4.39
CA SER A 135 36.83 -3.37 -4.19
C SER A 135 37.22 -2.02 -4.80
N ASP A 136 36.37 -1.41 -5.60
CA ASP A 136 36.61 -0.09 -6.17
C ASP A 136 36.36 0.99 -5.10
N GLU A 137 37.35 1.84 -4.85
CA GLU A 137 37.29 2.90 -3.83
C GLU A 137 36.09 3.82 -3.99
N ARG A 138 35.61 4.01 -5.22
CA ARG A 138 34.38 4.81 -5.51
C ARG A 138 33.11 4.17 -4.97
N PHE A 139 33.08 2.84 -4.83
CA PHE A 139 31.84 2.09 -4.54
C PHE A 139 31.88 1.30 -3.23
N THR A 140 33.03 1.21 -2.57
CA THR A 140 33.19 0.46 -1.30
C THR A 140 32.19 0.91 -0.23
N LEU A 141 32.01 2.23 -0.07
CA LEU A 141 31.11 2.82 0.91
C LEU A 141 29.88 3.45 0.24
N ASN A 142 28.75 3.43 0.94
CA ASN A 142 27.51 4.05 0.43
C ASN A 142 27.71 5.52 0.04
N ALA A 143 28.46 6.29 0.81
CA ALA A 143 28.72 7.70 0.49
C ALA A 143 29.41 7.86 -0.88
N GLY A 144 30.38 6.99 -1.19
CA GLY A 144 31.02 6.96 -2.51
C GLY A 144 30.02 6.56 -3.62
N ARG A 145 29.21 5.55 -3.40
CA ARG A 145 28.16 5.13 -4.36
C ARG A 145 27.13 6.22 -4.63
N VAL A 146 26.77 7.01 -3.62
CA VAL A 146 25.88 8.18 -3.79
C VAL A 146 26.52 9.23 -4.68
N ILE A 147 27.80 9.54 -4.46
CA ILE A 147 28.55 10.52 -5.26
C ILE A 147 28.70 10.04 -6.71
N HIS A 148 29.00 8.75 -6.90
CA HIS A 148 29.29 8.15 -8.20
C HIS A 148 28.11 7.39 -8.79
N ARG A 149 26.86 7.73 -8.39
CA ARG A 149 25.65 7.03 -8.88
C ARG A 149 25.48 7.06 -10.39
N GLU A 150 25.84 8.17 -11.02
CA GLU A 150 25.79 8.34 -12.48
C GLU A 150 26.68 7.35 -13.23
N THR A 151 27.69 6.80 -12.55
CA THR A 151 28.57 5.75 -13.10
C THR A 151 28.03 4.36 -12.74
N LEU A 152 27.75 4.13 -11.46
CA LEU A 152 27.40 2.80 -10.95
C LEU A 152 26.04 2.31 -11.48
N ILE A 153 25.02 3.15 -11.50
CA ILE A 153 23.65 2.74 -11.89
C ILE A 153 23.58 2.23 -13.33
N PRO A 154 24.16 2.90 -14.34
CA PRO A 154 24.21 2.35 -15.70
C PRO A 154 24.95 1.00 -15.77
N MET A 155 26.08 0.84 -15.11
CA MET A 155 26.82 -0.42 -15.05
C MET A 155 25.95 -1.56 -14.48
N MET A 156 25.24 -1.28 -13.39
CA MET A 156 24.31 -2.24 -12.80
C MET A 156 23.16 -2.57 -13.75
N ALA A 157 22.59 -1.57 -14.42
CA ALA A 157 21.50 -1.77 -15.37
C ALA A 157 21.91 -2.63 -16.57
N GLU A 158 23.16 -2.51 -17.06
CA GLU A 158 23.70 -3.39 -18.11
C GLU A 158 23.85 -4.82 -17.60
N LEU A 159 24.42 -4.99 -16.40
CA LEU A 159 24.60 -6.29 -15.78
C LEU A 159 23.26 -7.00 -15.54
N THR A 160 22.28 -6.30 -15.01
CA THR A 160 21.00 -6.91 -14.66
C THR A 160 20.18 -7.35 -15.88
N ARG A 161 20.37 -6.75 -17.04
CA ARG A 161 19.77 -7.21 -18.32
C ARG A 161 20.29 -8.56 -18.78
N THR A 162 21.37 -9.07 -18.24
CA THR A 162 21.98 -10.33 -18.69
C THR A 162 21.23 -11.58 -18.27
N ARG A 163 20.27 -11.48 -17.34
CA ARG A 163 19.52 -12.64 -16.82
C ARG A 163 18.04 -12.29 -16.61
N PRO A 164 17.14 -13.30 -16.66
CA PRO A 164 15.75 -13.12 -16.28
C PRO A 164 15.57 -12.70 -14.80
N THR A 165 14.48 -12.01 -14.53
CA THR A 165 14.12 -11.52 -13.16
C THR A 165 14.17 -12.64 -12.13
N ALA A 166 13.54 -13.79 -12.41
CA ALA A 166 13.51 -14.91 -11.46
C ALA A 166 14.89 -15.49 -11.16
N ALA A 167 15.80 -15.52 -12.15
CA ALA A 167 17.17 -15.98 -11.96
C ALA A 167 17.99 -15.04 -11.08
N TRP A 168 17.81 -13.73 -11.25
CA TRP A 168 18.42 -12.72 -10.36
C TRP A 168 17.92 -12.83 -8.93
N ILE A 169 16.60 -12.89 -8.74
CA ILE A 169 16.00 -12.97 -7.40
C ILE A 169 16.53 -14.18 -6.65
N LYS A 170 16.46 -15.37 -7.26
CA LYS A 170 17.01 -16.60 -6.64
C LYS A 170 18.49 -16.46 -6.25
N LEU A 171 19.30 -15.94 -7.14
CA LEU A 171 20.74 -15.76 -6.90
C LEU A 171 21.03 -14.81 -5.73
N LEU A 172 20.24 -13.74 -5.61
CA LEU A 172 20.44 -12.70 -4.62
C LEU A 172 19.83 -13.07 -3.26
N GLU A 173 18.70 -13.77 -3.23
CA GLU A 173 18.10 -14.31 -2.01
C GLU A 173 19.06 -15.30 -1.32
N ASP A 174 19.70 -16.19 -2.07
CA ASP A 174 20.70 -17.15 -1.55
C ASP A 174 21.89 -16.44 -0.84
N LYS A 175 22.12 -15.16 -1.14
CA LYS A 175 23.15 -14.30 -0.54
C LYS A 175 22.57 -13.27 0.44
N ALA A 176 21.31 -13.38 0.80
CA ALA A 176 20.62 -12.42 1.67
C ALA A 176 20.77 -10.97 1.20
N VAL A 177 20.66 -10.73 -0.11
CA VAL A 177 20.58 -9.40 -0.71
C VAL A 177 19.11 -9.07 -0.94
N PRO A 178 18.56 -8.00 -0.34
CA PRO A 178 17.16 -7.64 -0.50
C PRO A 178 16.83 -7.29 -1.95
N CYS A 179 15.96 -8.07 -2.56
CA CYS A 179 15.48 -7.89 -3.93
C CYS A 179 14.07 -8.46 -4.07
N GLY A 180 13.40 -8.13 -5.15
CA GLY A 180 12.09 -8.70 -5.43
C GLY A 180 11.55 -8.29 -6.82
N PRO A 181 10.52 -8.98 -7.32
CA PRO A 181 9.86 -8.61 -8.55
C PRO A 181 8.96 -7.38 -8.34
N ILE A 182 8.69 -6.67 -9.42
CA ILE A 182 7.62 -5.66 -9.45
C ILE A 182 6.36 -6.36 -9.99
N ASN A 183 5.56 -6.89 -9.07
CA ASN A 183 4.36 -7.65 -9.38
C ASN A 183 3.20 -6.75 -9.82
N HIS A 184 2.41 -7.20 -10.79
CA HIS A 184 1.04 -6.71 -10.94
C HIS A 184 0.13 -7.35 -9.87
N VAL A 185 -1.06 -6.79 -9.67
CA VAL A 185 -1.97 -7.20 -8.57
C VAL A 185 -2.28 -8.71 -8.60
N GLY A 186 -2.49 -9.29 -9.79
CA GLY A 186 -2.73 -10.74 -9.91
C GLY A 186 -1.56 -11.58 -9.40
N GLN A 187 -0.34 -11.24 -9.80
CA GLN A 187 0.87 -11.92 -9.33
C GLN A 187 1.06 -11.78 -7.82
N ALA A 188 0.71 -10.60 -7.25
CA ALA A 188 0.78 -10.41 -5.81
C ALA A 188 -0.18 -11.34 -5.05
N PHE A 189 -1.40 -11.60 -5.57
CA PHE A 189 -2.32 -12.58 -4.97
C PHE A 189 -1.88 -14.04 -5.19
N ASP A 190 -1.03 -14.30 -6.17
CA ASP A 190 -0.45 -15.62 -6.44
C ASP A 190 0.81 -15.93 -5.65
N ASP A 191 1.37 -14.95 -4.96
CA ASP A 191 2.55 -15.11 -4.10
C ASP A 191 2.30 -16.14 -2.98
N GLU A 192 3.31 -17.00 -2.73
CA GLU A 192 3.21 -18.09 -1.73
C GLU A 192 2.92 -17.56 -0.33
N GLN A 193 3.53 -16.44 0.07
CA GLN A 193 3.31 -15.84 1.38
C GLN A 193 1.91 -15.26 1.51
N VAL A 194 1.39 -14.63 0.44
CA VAL A 194 0.02 -14.10 0.38
C VAL A 194 -1.00 -15.24 0.51
N ARG A 195 -0.77 -16.36 -0.19
CA ARG A 195 -1.59 -17.57 -0.10
C ARG A 195 -1.51 -18.21 1.30
N ALA A 196 -0.30 -18.41 1.83
CA ALA A 196 -0.08 -18.99 3.16
C ALA A 196 -0.74 -18.16 4.27
N ARG A 197 -0.80 -16.84 4.11
CA ARG A 197 -1.49 -15.95 5.04
C ARG A 197 -3.00 -15.88 4.81
N GLY A 198 -3.55 -16.55 3.80
CA GLY A 198 -4.98 -16.56 3.51
C GLY A 198 -5.54 -15.15 3.26
N LEU A 199 -4.81 -14.31 2.50
CA LEU A 199 -5.23 -12.93 2.25
C LEU A 199 -6.32 -12.80 1.19
N ARG A 200 -6.63 -13.86 0.45
CA ARG A 200 -7.78 -13.97 -0.44
C ARG A 200 -8.86 -14.80 0.23
N ILE A 201 -10.05 -14.23 0.37
CA ILE A 201 -11.21 -14.88 0.98
C ILE A 201 -12.37 -14.92 0.01
N GLU A 202 -13.23 -15.91 0.19
CA GLU A 202 -14.46 -16.09 -0.58
C GLU A 202 -15.63 -16.25 0.37
N GLN A 203 -16.72 -15.54 0.13
CA GLN A 203 -17.93 -15.58 0.93
C GLN A 203 -19.15 -15.62 0.04
N ASP A 204 -20.18 -16.34 0.46
CA ASP A 204 -21.48 -16.28 -0.20
C ASP A 204 -22.33 -15.15 0.38
N ARG A 205 -22.83 -14.29 -0.51
CA ARG A 205 -23.69 -13.16 -0.15
C ARG A 205 -25.06 -13.64 0.35
N TYR A 206 -25.55 -14.71 -0.24
CA TYR A 206 -26.77 -15.39 0.12
C TYR A 206 -26.43 -16.81 0.53
N PRO A 207 -26.29 -17.10 1.84
CA PRO A 207 -25.83 -18.41 2.34
C PRO A 207 -26.74 -19.59 1.97
N ASP A 208 -28.04 -19.33 1.76
CA ASP A 208 -29.02 -20.32 1.29
C ASP A 208 -28.95 -20.58 -0.23
N GLY A 209 -28.10 -19.84 -0.95
CA GLY A 209 -27.93 -19.94 -2.39
C GLY A 209 -29.06 -19.35 -3.23
N GLN A 210 -30.07 -18.74 -2.59
CA GLN A 210 -31.22 -18.16 -3.30
C GLN A 210 -30.95 -16.70 -3.66
N LEU A 211 -30.66 -16.45 -4.94
CA LEU A 211 -30.45 -15.10 -5.43
C LEU A 211 -31.79 -14.39 -5.66
N PRO A 212 -31.96 -13.16 -5.13
CA PRO A 212 -33.12 -12.32 -5.47
C PRO A 212 -33.19 -12.04 -6.97
N ALA A 213 -34.37 -11.69 -7.45
CA ALA A 213 -34.58 -11.33 -8.84
C ALA A 213 -33.68 -10.15 -9.26
N GLY A 214 -32.92 -10.35 -10.34
CA GLY A 214 -31.99 -9.35 -10.85
C GLY A 214 -30.55 -9.51 -10.31
N GLU A 215 -30.32 -10.32 -9.27
CA GLU A 215 -28.97 -10.63 -8.78
C GLU A 215 -28.37 -11.81 -9.55
N SER A 216 -27.07 -11.69 -9.88
CA SER A 216 -26.34 -12.73 -10.62
C SER A 216 -25.09 -13.22 -9.88
N ILE A 217 -24.70 -12.55 -8.78
CA ILE A 217 -23.47 -12.81 -8.06
C ILE A 217 -23.81 -13.22 -6.62
N ASN A 218 -23.61 -14.49 -6.31
CA ASN A 218 -23.62 -14.99 -4.93
C ASN A 218 -22.22 -14.93 -4.30
N ARG A 219 -21.24 -15.52 -4.98
CA ARG A 219 -19.90 -15.64 -4.44
C ARG A 219 -19.09 -14.35 -4.63
N VAL A 220 -18.67 -13.76 -3.51
CA VAL A 220 -17.85 -12.54 -3.48
C VAL A 220 -16.44 -12.90 -3.01
N VAL A 221 -15.45 -12.44 -3.76
CA VAL A 221 -14.04 -12.61 -3.43
C VAL A 221 -13.49 -11.26 -2.95
N SER A 222 -12.81 -11.26 -1.83
CA SER A 222 -12.24 -10.04 -1.23
C SER A 222 -10.92 -10.30 -0.53
N THR A 223 -10.27 -9.23 -0.07
CA THR A 223 -9.04 -9.31 0.71
C THR A 223 -9.39 -9.51 2.19
N ALA A 224 -8.71 -10.45 2.85
CA ALA A 224 -8.85 -10.65 4.30
C ALA A 224 -8.33 -9.44 5.10
N SER A 225 -8.85 -9.28 6.32
CA SER A 225 -8.29 -8.32 7.26
C SER A 225 -6.81 -8.64 7.55
N PRO A 226 -5.92 -7.64 7.59
CA PRO A 226 -4.53 -7.83 8.00
C PRO A 226 -4.39 -8.05 9.52
N LEU A 227 -5.42 -7.79 10.31
CA LEU A 227 -5.40 -7.93 11.76
C LEU A 227 -5.39 -9.41 12.16
N ARG A 228 -4.44 -9.79 13.00
CA ARG A 228 -4.26 -11.15 13.54
C ARG A 228 -4.20 -11.08 15.06
N LEU A 229 -5.34 -11.25 15.71
CA LEU A 229 -5.46 -11.23 17.17
C LEU A 229 -5.58 -12.68 17.64
N SER A 230 -4.77 -13.08 18.64
CA SER A 230 -4.73 -14.46 19.13
C SER A 230 -6.03 -14.90 19.81
N ASP A 231 -6.59 -14.02 20.63
CA ASP A 231 -7.72 -14.35 21.51
C ASP A 231 -9.06 -13.81 20.96
N THR A 232 -9.04 -12.76 20.16
CA THR A 232 -10.21 -12.16 19.54
C THR A 232 -10.03 -12.03 18.04
N PRO A 233 -9.95 -13.13 17.30
CA PRO A 233 -9.71 -13.11 15.86
C PRO A 233 -10.84 -12.38 15.12
N VAL A 234 -10.47 -11.72 14.01
CA VAL A 234 -11.46 -11.09 13.13
C VAL A 234 -12.37 -12.15 12.53
N THR A 235 -13.68 -11.98 12.70
CA THR A 235 -14.72 -12.83 12.12
C THR A 235 -15.42 -12.10 10.99
N LEU A 236 -15.55 -12.78 9.85
CA LEU A 236 -16.26 -12.26 8.68
C LEU A 236 -17.69 -12.81 8.70
N ARG A 237 -18.62 -12.04 9.22
CA ARG A 237 -20.01 -12.47 9.43
C ARG A 237 -20.86 -12.42 8.15
N HIS A 238 -20.61 -11.41 7.32
CA HIS A 238 -21.35 -11.14 6.10
C HIS A 238 -20.39 -10.88 4.94
N ALA A 239 -20.76 -11.35 3.76
CA ALA A 239 -20.13 -10.91 2.53
C ALA A 239 -20.50 -9.44 2.25
N PRO A 240 -19.73 -8.71 1.43
CA PRO A 240 -20.13 -7.40 0.94
C PRO A 240 -21.54 -7.45 0.32
N PRO A 241 -22.52 -6.67 0.84
CA PRO A 241 -23.93 -6.79 0.44
C PRO A 241 -24.20 -6.22 -0.95
N ALA A 242 -25.28 -6.67 -1.57
CA ALA A 242 -25.90 -5.97 -2.68
C ALA A 242 -26.60 -4.69 -2.20
N LEU A 243 -26.86 -3.77 -3.13
CA LEU A 243 -27.59 -2.53 -2.80
C LEU A 243 -28.97 -2.88 -2.23
N GLY A 244 -29.27 -2.38 -1.03
CA GLY A 244 -30.55 -2.59 -0.37
C GLY A 244 -30.76 -3.99 0.22
N GLN A 245 -29.79 -4.90 0.20
CA GLN A 245 -29.94 -6.29 0.65
C GLN A 245 -30.52 -6.41 2.07
N HIS A 246 -30.13 -5.54 2.98
CA HIS A 246 -30.55 -5.58 4.39
C HIS A 246 -31.56 -4.48 4.76
N THR A 247 -32.18 -3.81 3.78
CA THR A 247 -33.08 -2.69 4.06
C THR A 247 -34.29 -3.11 4.93
N ASP A 248 -34.92 -4.21 4.60
CA ASP A 248 -36.12 -4.68 5.35
C ASP A 248 -35.73 -5.13 6.76
N GLU A 249 -34.67 -5.92 6.87
CA GLU A 249 -34.11 -6.38 8.14
C GLU A 249 -33.81 -5.20 9.09
N VAL A 250 -33.07 -4.21 8.60
CA VAL A 250 -32.69 -3.04 9.40
C VAL A 250 -33.92 -2.20 9.80
N LEU A 251 -34.83 -1.96 8.89
CA LEU A 251 -36.05 -1.17 9.17
C LEU A 251 -36.99 -1.89 10.13
N ALA A 252 -37.12 -3.22 9.99
CA ALA A 252 -37.93 -4.02 10.92
C ALA A 252 -37.31 -4.03 12.32
N GLU A 253 -35.98 -4.32 12.42
CA GLU A 253 -35.28 -4.41 13.71
C GLU A 253 -35.18 -3.07 14.44
N ARG A 254 -34.84 -1.98 13.71
CA ARG A 254 -34.54 -0.69 14.32
C ARG A 254 -35.74 0.20 14.51
N LEU A 255 -36.73 0.09 13.65
CA LEU A 255 -37.93 0.95 13.66
C LEU A 255 -39.24 0.19 13.94
N GLY A 256 -39.18 -1.15 14.07
CA GLY A 256 -40.37 -1.98 14.30
C GLY A 256 -41.35 -1.99 13.15
N LEU A 257 -40.89 -1.73 11.91
CA LEU A 257 -41.78 -1.71 10.75
C LEU A 257 -42.14 -3.14 10.36
N ASP A 258 -43.45 -3.36 10.18
CA ASP A 258 -44.00 -4.62 9.67
C ASP A 258 -43.89 -4.70 8.14
N ALA A 259 -44.17 -5.89 7.59
CA ALA A 259 -44.10 -6.14 6.16
C ALA A 259 -45.05 -5.24 5.34
N ALA A 260 -46.23 -4.91 5.88
CA ALA A 260 -47.20 -4.06 5.20
C ALA A 260 -46.65 -2.62 5.05
N ARG A 261 -46.04 -2.11 6.12
CA ARG A 261 -45.45 -0.77 6.10
C ARG A 261 -44.24 -0.69 5.20
N LEU A 262 -43.42 -1.73 5.15
CA LEU A 262 -42.27 -1.82 4.23
C LEU A 262 -42.74 -1.83 2.76
N GLN A 263 -43.77 -2.57 2.43
CA GLN A 263 -44.36 -2.56 1.08
C GLN A 263 -44.93 -1.18 0.71
N GLU A 264 -45.62 -0.48 1.64
CA GLU A 264 -46.11 0.88 1.43
C GLU A 264 -44.95 1.85 1.12
N LEU A 265 -43.86 1.77 1.87
CA LEU A 265 -42.67 2.64 1.67
C LEU A 265 -42.02 2.37 0.31
N ARG A 266 -41.94 1.10 -0.12
CA ARG A 266 -41.45 0.74 -1.46
C ARG A 266 -42.36 1.29 -2.56
N ALA A 267 -43.70 1.13 -2.42
CA ALA A 267 -44.66 1.64 -3.38
C ALA A 267 -44.58 3.17 -3.55
N LYS A 268 -44.15 3.88 -2.50
CA LYS A 268 -43.90 5.33 -2.49
C LYS A 268 -42.50 5.74 -2.93
N GLY A 269 -41.62 4.80 -3.24
CA GLY A 269 -40.23 5.08 -3.63
C GLY A 269 -39.36 5.70 -2.52
N VAL A 270 -39.71 5.42 -1.24
CA VAL A 270 -38.96 5.90 -0.07
C VAL A 270 -37.80 4.97 0.25
N VAL A 271 -37.98 3.69 -0.01
CA VAL A 271 -36.97 2.62 0.15
C VAL A 271 -36.96 1.67 -1.03
#